data_c8d9f18420fa3d766875faf0f7d7447f
#
_entry.id   c8d9f18420fa3d766875faf0f7d7447f
#
_cell.length_a   1.000
_cell.length_b   1.000
_cell.length_c   1.000
_cell.angle_alpha   90.00
_cell.angle_beta   90.00
_cell.angle_gamma   90.00
#
_symmetry.space_group_name_H-M   'P 1'
#
loop_
_entity.id
_entity.type
_entity.pdbx_description
1 polymer ?
#
loop_
_entity_poly.entity_id
_entity_poly.type
_entity_poly.pdbx_seq_one_letter_code
_entity_poly.pdbx_strand_id
1 'polypeptide(L)'
;AKKLAEEHHIAYEERHKKGDIINLFFEEFCEKELIQPTFIMDHPIEISPLTKKKPSDPTKVERFELFINTWEMCNAYSELNDPVDQRERFAAQDANAAAGDDEAEHTDEDFLNALEIGMPPTGGIGYGIDRLVMLLTDSQAIRDVLLFPTMKSLDSDKSAAKAGDTAEVAANDNNGFFTPNEKIN
;
A
#
# COMPACT_ATOMS: atom_id res chain seq x y z
N ALA A 1 0.71 5.68 -20.94
CA ALA A 1 -0.06 5.33 -19.74
C ALA A 1 -1.10 6.41 -19.46
N LYS A 2 -0.72 7.69 -19.22
CA LYS A 2 -1.64 8.80 -18.88
C LYS A 2 -2.80 8.94 -19.87
N LYS A 3 -2.54 8.93 -21.17
CA LYS A 3 -3.59 8.98 -22.22
C LYS A 3 -4.62 7.84 -22.08
N LEU A 4 -4.16 6.63 -21.75
CA LEU A 4 -5.05 5.50 -21.54
C LEU A 4 -5.90 5.67 -20.27
N ALA A 5 -5.31 6.23 -19.20
CA ALA A 5 -6.04 6.56 -17.97
C ALA A 5 -7.17 7.56 -18.25
N GLU A 6 -6.91 8.60 -19.06
CA GLU A 6 -7.93 9.56 -19.51
C GLU A 6 -9.07 8.88 -20.30
N GLU A 7 -8.71 8.01 -21.25
CA GLU A 7 -9.68 7.25 -22.06
C GLU A 7 -10.58 6.34 -21.19
N HIS A 8 -10.07 5.84 -20.07
CA HIS A 8 -10.79 4.98 -19.14
C HIS A 8 -11.31 5.70 -17.88
N HIS A 9 -11.20 7.03 -17.85
CA HIS A 9 -11.68 7.85 -16.72
C HIS A 9 -11.03 7.52 -15.37
N ILE A 10 -9.78 7.04 -15.38
CA ILE A 10 -8.99 6.80 -14.18
C ILE A 10 -8.37 8.12 -13.74
N ALA A 11 -8.65 8.54 -12.52
CA ALA A 11 -8.01 9.70 -11.92
C ALA A 11 -6.54 9.42 -11.65
N TYR A 12 -5.67 10.35 -12.01
CA TYR A 12 -4.24 10.26 -11.71
C TYR A 12 -3.67 11.64 -11.41
N GLU A 13 -2.52 11.66 -10.78
CA GLU A 13 -1.79 12.89 -10.50
C GLU A 13 -0.64 13.10 -11.49
N GLU A 14 -0.19 14.36 -11.63
CA GLU A 14 0.87 14.69 -12.60
C GLU A 14 2.20 13.99 -12.28
N ARG A 15 2.48 13.72 -10.99
CA ARG A 15 3.66 12.97 -10.52
C ARG A 15 3.64 11.49 -10.90
N HIS A 16 2.48 10.90 -11.17
CA HIS A 16 2.37 9.48 -11.48
C HIS A 16 3.15 9.11 -12.75
N LYS A 17 4.00 8.09 -12.61
CA LYS A 17 4.77 7.45 -13.68
C LYS A 17 3.98 6.29 -14.27
N LYS A 18 4.61 5.53 -15.15
CA LYS A 18 3.95 4.40 -15.82
C LYS A 18 3.52 3.31 -14.84
N GLY A 19 4.36 2.99 -13.86
CA GLY A 19 4.08 1.94 -12.87
C GLY A 19 2.91 2.30 -11.97
N ASP A 20 2.84 3.55 -11.51
CA ASP A 20 1.72 4.04 -10.71
C ASP A 20 0.40 3.91 -11.47
N ILE A 21 0.39 4.30 -12.74
CA ILE A 21 -0.81 4.19 -13.58
C ILE A 21 -1.21 2.74 -13.83
N ILE A 22 -0.25 1.82 -14.00
CA ILE A 22 -0.55 0.39 -14.10
C ILE A 22 -1.24 -0.10 -12.83
N ASN A 23 -0.77 0.34 -11.66
CA ASN A 23 -1.38 -0.01 -10.38
C ASN A 23 -2.82 0.52 -10.26
N LEU A 24 -3.07 1.77 -10.62
CA LEU A 24 -4.43 2.33 -10.66
C LEU A 24 -5.39 1.52 -11.56
N PHE A 25 -4.91 1.03 -12.71
CA PHE A 25 -5.69 0.12 -13.55
C PHE A 25 -5.96 -1.21 -12.89
N PHE A 26 -4.97 -1.76 -12.20
CA PHE A 26 -5.13 -3.02 -11.46
C PHE A 26 -6.19 -2.89 -10.36
N GLU A 27 -6.10 -1.87 -9.54
CA GLU A 27 -7.05 -1.58 -8.46
C GLU A 27 -8.48 -1.40 -8.99
N GLU A 28 -8.64 -0.63 -10.08
CA GLU A 28 -9.97 -0.32 -10.62
C GLU A 28 -10.62 -1.52 -11.31
N PHE A 29 -9.87 -2.32 -12.06
CA PHE A 29 -10.45 -3.32 -12.96
C PHE A 29 -10.14 -4.77 -12.58
N CYS A 30 -9.08 -5.04 -11.84
CA CYS A 30 -8.63 -6.41 -11.62
C CYS A 30 -8.83 -6.88 -10.18
N GLU A 31 -8.52 -6.06 -9.18
CA GLU A 31 -8.50 -6.47 -7.78
C GLU A 31 -9.83 -7.05 -7.31
N LYS A 32 -10.93 -6.41 -7.67
CA LYS A 32 -12.30 -6.84 -7.34
C LYS A 32 -12.74 -8.16 -7.97
N GLU A 33 -12.00 -8.66 -8.94
CA GLU A 33 -12.28 -9.94 -9.61
C GLU A 33 -11.49 -11.11 -8.98
N LEU A 34 -10.57 -10.82 -8.03
CA LEU A 34 -9.67 -11.79 -7.41
C LEU A 34 -10.34 -12.58 -6.27
N ILE A 35 -11.38 -13.34 -6.57
CA ILE A 35 -12.12 -14.14 -5.58
C ILE A 35 -11.33 -15.38 -5.16
N GLN A 36 -10.78 -16.12 -6.13
CA GLN A 36 -9.99 -17.33 -5.88
C GLN A 36 -8.57 -16.96 -5.45
N PRO A 37 -7.88 -17.82 -4.66
CA PRO A 37 -6.48 -17.57 -4.30
C PRO A 37 -5.62 -17.31 -5.53
N THR A 38 -5.11 -16.09 -5.64
CA THR A 38 -4.38 -15.61 -6.82
C THR A 38 -3.13 -14.86 -6.38
N PHE A 39 -1.96 -15.24 -6.92
CA PHE A 39 -0.73 -14.50 -6.77
C PHE A 39 -0.57 -13.47 -7.88
N ILE A 40 -0.47 -12.21 -7.51
CA ILE A 40 -0.08 -11.12 -8.40
C ILE A 40 1.42 -10.93 -8.28
N MET A 41 2.12 -10.98 -9.41
CA MET A 41 3.58 -10.98 -9.46
C MET A 41 4.09 -9.88 -10.39
N ASP A 42 5.41 -9.63 -10.33
CA ASP A 42 6.08 -8.72 -11.28
C ASP A 42 5.60 -7.28 -11.18
N HIS A 43 5.43 -6.80 -9.95
CA HIS A 43 5.02 -5.41 -9.68
C HIS A 43 5.98 -4.39 -10.31
N PRO A 44 5.47 -3.22 -10.73
CA PRO A 44 6.30 -2.12 -11.20
C PRO A 44 7.29 -1.64 -10.13
N ILE A 45 8.44 -1.18 -10.60
CA ILE A 45 9.50 -0.67 -9.73
C ILE A 45 9.08 0.60 -8.99
N GLU A 46 8.26 1.42 -9.62
CA GLU A 46 7.80 2.71 -9.11
C GLU A 46 7.04 2.59 -7.78
N ILE A 47 6.27 1.52 -7.62
CA ILE A 47 5.43 1.24 -6.44
C ILE A 47 6.08 0.27 -5.44
N SER A 48 7.39 0.04 -5.55
CA SER A 48 8.08 -0.98 -4.75
C SER A 48 9.47 -0.52 -4.32
N PRO A 49 9.59 0.52 -3.46
CA PRO A 49 10.85 1.21 -3.17
C PRO A 49 11.87 0.36 -2.40
N LEU A 50 11.44 -0.69 -1.69
CA LEU A 50 12.29 -1.53 -0.84
C LEU A 50 12.60 -2.90 -1.45
N THR A 51 12.18 -3.11 -2.70
CA THR A 51 12.22 -4.42 -3.34
C THR A 51 13.31 -4.51 -4.40
N LYS A 52 13.96 -5.67 -4.45
CA LYS A 52 15.02 -5.97 -5.43
C LYS A 52 14.46 -6.01 -6.85
N LYS A 53 15.17 -5.39 -7.79
CA LYS A 53 14.86 -5.45 -9.23
C LYS A 53 14.92 -6.88 -9.74
N LYS A 54 14.01 -7.21 -10.63
CA LYS A 54 14.07 -8.49 -11.36
C LYS A 54 15.24 -8.48 -12.34
N PRO A 55 16.19 -9.46 -12.29
CA PRO A 55 17.36 -9.43 -13.17
C PRO A 55 17.02 -9.48 -14.67
N SER A 56 15.92 -10.14 -15.02
CA SER A 56 15.46 -10.29 -16.41
C SER A 56 14.74 -9.07 -16.97
N ASP A 57 14.18 -8.21 -16.08
CA ASP A 57 13.44 -7.01 -16.46
C ASP A 57 13.51 -5.98 -15.31
N PRO A 58 14.48 -5.06 -15.33
CA PRO A 58 14.69 -4.08 -14.25
C PRO A 58 13.56 -3.07 -14.05
N THR A 59 12.56 -3.04 -14.92
CA THR A 59 11.34 -2.23 -14.74
C THR A 59 10.35 -2.87 -13.77
N LYS A 60 10.60 -4.11 -13.36
CA LYS A 60 9.83 -4.90 -12.43
C LYS A 60 10.67 -5.33 -11.23
N VAL A 61 10.00 -5.74 -10.19
CA VAL A 61 10.62 -6.20 -8.95
C VAL A 61 10.25 -7.63 -8.62
N GLU A 62 11.09 -8.27 -7.79
CA GLU A 62 10.85 -9.62 -7.24
C GLU A 62 9.87 -9.53 -6.06
N ARG A 63 8.59 -9.29 -6.36
CA ARG A 63 7.50 -9.12 -5.40
C ARG A 63 6.29 -9.94 -5.83
N PHE A 64 5.57 -10.46 -4.86
CA PHE A 64 4.22 -10.95 -5.08
C PHE A 64 3.28 -10.52 -3.95
N GLU A 65 2.01 -10.42 -4.29
CA GLU A 65 0.91 -10.29 -3.37
C GLU A 65 -0.06 -11.45 -3.57
N LEU A 66 -0.58 -12.00 -2.47
CA LEU A 66 -1.61 -13.02 -2.51
C LEU A 66 -2.96 -12.38 -2.22
N PHE A 67 -3.88 -12.52 -3.15
CA PHE A 67 -5.28 -12.13 -2.97
C PHE A 67 -6.16 -13.36 -2.77
N ILE A 68 -7.10 -13.28 -1.83
CA ILE A 68 -8.19 -14.26 -1.62
C ILE A 68 -9.44 -13.48 -1.28
N ASN A 69 -10.53 -13.73 -1.97
CA ASN A 69 -11.81 -13.05 -1.77
C ASN A 69 -11.68 -11.51 -1.86
N THR A 70 -10.94 -11.04 -2.85
CA THR A 70 -10.58 -9.63 -3.10
C THR A 70 -9.67 -8.99 -2.03
N TRP A 71 -9.29 -9.71 -1.00
CA TRP A 71 -8.43 -9.20 0.07
C TRP A 71 -6.98 -9.57 -0.19
N GLU A 72 -6.09 -8.60 -0.11
CA GLU A 72 -4.66 -8.85 -0.02
C GLU A 72 -4.36 -9.56 1.30
N MET A 73 -3.94 -10.81 1.22
CA MET A 73 -3.63 -11.66 2.37
C MET A 73 -2.19 -11.56 2.80
N CYS A 74 -1.28 -11.41 1.86
CA CYS A 74 0.13 -11.18 2.15
C CYS A 74 0.82 -10.44 1.01
N ASN A 75 1.92 -9.78 1.37
CA ASN A 75 2.84 -9.11 0.49
C ASN A 75 4.25 -9.61 0.80
N ALA A 76 4.98 -10.06 -0.20
CA ALA A 76 6.29 -10.65 -0.01
C ALA A 76 7.22 -10.29 -1.16
N TYR A 77 8.50 -10.09 -0.84
CA TYR A 77 9.51 -9.73 -1.83
C TYR A 77 10.94 -10.09 -1.43
N SER A 78 11.82 -10.12 -2.44
CA SER A 78 13.25 -10.11 -2.21
C SER A 78 13.67 -8.74 -1.73
N GLU A 79 14.25 -8.67 -0.54
CA GLU A 79 14.71 -7.41 0.05
C GLU A 79 15.79 -6.76 -0.81
N LEU A 80 15.68 -5.45 -1.04
CA LEU A 80 16.71 -4.69 -1.69
C LEU A 80 17.91 -4.54 -0.75
N ASN A 81 18.98 -5.26 -1.05
CA ASN A 81 20.19 -5.31 -0.23
C ASN A 81 21.41 -4.60 -0.84
N ASP A 82 21.17 -3.78 -1.86
CA ASP A 82 22.17 -2.90 -2.46
C ASP A 82 21.96 -1.47 -1.95
N PRO A 83 22.90 -0.93 -1.12
CA PRO A 83 22.73 0.40 -0.52
C PRO A 83 22.76 1.52 -1.57
N VAL A 84 23.41 1.32 -2.71
CA VAL A 84 23.46 2.34 -3.79
C VAL A 84 22.09 2.42 -4.47
N ASP A 85 21.52 1.28 -4.88
CA ASP A 85 20.16 1.24 -5.46
C ASP A 85 19.12 1.73 -4.44
N GLN A 86 19.24 1.35 -3.16
CA GLN A 86 18.31 1.82 -2.13
C GLN A 86 18.35 3.34 -1.94
N ARG A 87 19.53 3.95 -1.98
CA ARG A 87 19.67 5.41 -1.89
C ARG A 87 19.00 6.12 -3.07
N GLU A 88 19.12 5.56 -4.29
CA GLU A 88 18.43 6.07 -5.47
C GLU A 88 16.91 5.96 -5.34
N ARG A 89 16.40 4.87 -4.73
CA ARG A 89 14.95 4.68 -4.49
C ARG A 89 14.42 5.69 -3.48
N PHE A 90 15.13 5.90 -2.36
CA PHE A 90 14.75 6.90 -1.38
C PHE A 90 14.77 8.33 -1.96
N ALA A 91 15.78 8.67 -2.75
CA ALA A 91 15.79 9.97 -3.43
C ALA A 91 14.58 10.16 -4.37
N ALA A 92 14.11 9.10 -5.00
CA ALA A 92 12.89 9.15 -5.81
C ALA A 92 11.63 9.30 -4.95
N GLN A 93 11.57 8.68 -3.77
CA GLN A 93 10.49 8.85 -2.79
C GLN A 93 10.46 10.28 -2.22
N ASP A 94 11.60 10.83 -1.82
CA ASP A 94 11.72 12.22 -1.37
C ASP A 94 11.21 13.21 -2.44
N ALA A 95 11.50 12.94 -3.73
CA ALA A 95 10.99 13.76 -4.83
C ALA A 95 9.46 13.64 -4.99
N ASN A 96 8.89 12.45 -4.76
CA ASN A 96 7.45 12.25 -4.77
C ASN A 96 6.80 12.97 -3.57
N ALA A 97 7.36 12.86 -2.37
CA ALA A 97 6.92 13.58 -1.17
C ALA A 97 6.90 15.11 -1.41
N ALA A 98 7.97 15.64 -2.01
CA ALA A 98 8.06 17.06 -2.36
C ALA A 98 7.01 17.47 -3.42
N ALA A 99 6.51 16.52 -4.21
CA ALA A 99 5.43 16.72 -5.18
C ALA A 99 4.02 16.50 -4.60
N GLY A 100 3.90 16.28 -3.27
CA GLY A 100 2.63 16.15 -2.55
C GLY A 100 2.16 14.71 -2.34
N ASP A 101 3.08 13.76 -2.36
CA ASP A 101 2.80 12.37 -2.01
C ASP A 101 2.91 12.15 -0.51
N ASP A 102 1.78 12.13 0.18
CA ASP A 102 1.74 11.94 1.65
C ASP A 102 2.11 10.50 2.07
N GLU A 103 2.11 9.55 1.14
CA GLU A 103 2.48 8.15 1.38
C GLU A 103 3.95 7.84 1.03
N ALA A 104 4.67 8.79 0.44
CA ALA A 104 6.05 8.59 0.08
C ALA A 104 6.94 8.49 1.33
N GLU A 105 7.79 7.49 1.36
CA GLU A 105 8.76 7.29 2.43
C GLU A 105 9.91 8.29 2.34
N HIS A 106 10.36 8.80 3.47
CA HIS A 106 11.54 9.64 3.54
C HIS A 106 12.82 8.82 3.61
N THR A 107 13.92 9.40 3.14
CA THR A 107 15.24 8.78 3.25
C THR A 107 15.57 8.47 4.71
N ASP A 108 15.85 7.19 4.97
CA ASP A 108 16.30 6.66 6.26
C ASP A 108 17.81 6.38 6.19
N GLU A 109 18.61 7.31 6.74
CA GLU A 109 20.08 7.18 6.75
C GLU A 109 20.55 6.06 7.68
N ASP A 110 19.83 5.75 8.76
CA ASP A 110 20.19 4.65 9.66
C ASP A 110 19.98 3.30 8.96
N PHE A 111 18.90 3.17 8.20
CA PHE A 111 18.65 2.00 7.36
C PHE A 111 19.72 1.84 6.27
N LEU A 112 20.09 2.92 5.58
CA LEU A 112 21.14 2.90 4.57
C LEU A 112 22.50 2.50 5.17
N ASN A 113 22.87 3.05 6.33
CA ASN A 113 24.07 2.69 7.06
C ASN A 113 24.08 1.20 7.44
N ALA A 114 22.93 0.65 7.85
CA ALA A 114 22.80 -0.77 8.15
C ALA A 114 23.00 -1.64 6.89
N LEU A 115 22.48 -1.22 5.73
CA LEU A 115 22.72 -1.91 4.45
C LEU A 115 24.19 -1.86 4.03
N GLU A 116 24.90 -0.75 4.27
CA GLU A 116 26.33 -0.59 3.96
C GLU A 116 27.19 -1.52 4.81
N ILE A 117 26.81 -1.81 6.07
CA ILE A 117 27.47 -2.81 6.92
C ILE A 117 27.29 -4.21 6.33
N GLY A 118 26.15 -4.49 5.76
CA GLY A 118 25.85 -5.68 4.98
C GLY A 118 24.50 -6.32 5.32
N MET A 119 23.74 -6.62 4.29
CA MET A 119 22.52 -7.41 4.36
C MET A 119 22.66 -8.62 3.44
N PRO A 120 22.55 -9.86 3.94
CA PRO A 120 22.60 -11.04 3.09
C PRO A 120 21.37 -11.10 2.18
N PRO A 121 21.38 -11.92 1.11
CA PRO A 121 20.18 -12.20 0.35
C PRO A 121 19.06 -12.67 1.28
N THR A 122 17.96 -11.91 1.30
CA THR A 122 16.85 -12.08 2.26
C THR A 122 15.53 -11.94 1.54
N GLY A 123 14.54 -12.74 1.90
CA GLY A 123 13.15 -12.57 1.52
C GLY A 123 12.34 -12.13 2.75
N GLY A 124 11.47 -11.14 2.55
CA GLY A 124 10.52 -10.67 3.55
C GLY A 124 9.09 -11.04 3.18
N ILE A 125 8.24 -11.22 4.17
CA ILE A 125 6.81 -11.41 4.00
C ILE A 125 6.02 -10.71 5.10
N GLY A 126 5.06 -9.87 4.71
CA GLY A 126 4.00 -9.36 5.56
C GLY A 126 2.74 -10.19 5.36
N TYR A 127 2.17 -10.72 6.44
CA TYR A 127 0.95 -11.53 6.39
C TYR A 127 -0.14 -10.91 7.24
N GLY A 128 -1.32 -10.69 6.65
CA GLY A 128 -2.50 -10.16 7.35
C GLY A 128 -3.16 -11.22 8.24
N ILE A 129 -2.70 -11.36 9.48
CA ILE A 129 -3.22 -12.36 10.42
C ILE A 129 -4.71 -12.12 10.70
N ASP A 130 -5.15 -10.88 10.87
CA ASP A 130 -6.56 -10.57 11.08
C ASP A 130 -7.41 -10.97 9.88
N ARG A 131 -6.95 -10.68 8.65
CA ARG A 131 -7.62 -11.12 7.42
C ARG A 131 -7.66 -12.64 7.29
N LEU A 132 -6.59 -13.33 7.70
CA LEU A 132 -6.58 -14.78 7.75
C LEU A 132 -7.62 -15.33 8.73
N VAL A 133 -7.72 -14.75 9.91
CA VAL A 133 -8.74 -15.14 10.89
C VAL A 133 -10.14 -14.85 10.36
N MET A 134 -10.38 -13.67 9.75
CA MET A 134 -11.65 -13.36 9.08
C MET A 134 -12.04 -14.43 8.05
N LEU A 135 -11.09 -14.82 7.20
CA LEU A 135 -11.32 -15.84 6.17
C LEU A 135 -11.66 -17.22 6.79
N LEU A 136 -10.93 -17.63 7.83
CA LEU A 136 -11.13 -18.93 8.49
C LEU A 136 -12.40 -19.01 9.33
N THR A 137 -12.88 -17.89 9.84
CA THR A 137 -14.08 -17.80 10.70
C THR A 137 -15.32 -17.30 9.96
N ASP A 138 -15.22 -17.03 8.67
CA ASP A 138 -16.30 -16.41 7.85
C ASP A 138 -16.79 -15.08 8.44
N SER A 139 -15.87 -14.29 9.02
CA SER A 139 -16.18 -13.00 9.61
C SER A 139 -16.03 -11.90 8.56
N GLN A 140 -17.05 -11.06 8.41
CA GLN A 140 -17.09 -10.02 7.38
C GLN A 140 -16.41 -8.71 7.79
N ALA A 141 -16.20 -8.49 9.08
CA ALA A 141 -15.61 -7.27 9.59
C ALA A 141 -14.40 -7.56 10.49
N ILE A 142 -13.32 -6.79 10.30
CA ILE A 142 -12.09 -6.95 11.06
C ILE A 142 -12.28 -6.78 12.56
N ARG A 143 -13.21 -5.91 12.98
CA ARG A 143 -13.54 -5.71 14.40
C ARG A 143 -14.07 -6.98 15.09
N ASP A 144 -14.63 -7.94 14.33
CA ASP A 144 -15.20 -9.16 14.87
C ASP A 144 -14.12 -10.18 15.24
N VAL A 145 -12.89 -10.00 14.73
CA VAL A 145 -11.72 -10.85 14.98
C VAL A 145 -10.67 -10.19 15.87
N LEU A 146 -10.79 -8.89 16.12
CA LEU A 146 -9.90 -8.18 17.06
C LEU A 146 -10.33 -8.37 18.50
N LEU A 147 -9.39 -8.72 19.38
CA LEU A 147 -9.67 -8.88 20.81
C LEU A 147 -10.06 -7.56 21.50
N PHE A 148 -9.45 -6.44 21.06
CA PHE A 148 -9.67 -5.12 21.63
C PHE A 148 -9.81 -4.08 20.50
N PRO A 149 -10.94 -4.09 19.75
CA PRO A 149 -11.14 -3.15 18.65
C PRO A 149 -11.28 -1.72 19.19
N THR A 150 -10.65 -0.77 18.53
CA THR A 150 -10.87 0.66 18.81
C THR A 150 -12.27 1.04 18.33
N MET A 151 -13.09 1.48 19.26
CA MET A 151 -14.47 1.90 19.01
C MET A 151 -14.58 3.43 19.08
N LYS A 152 -15.43 4.01 18.23
CA LYS A 152 -15.79 5.42 18.34
C LYS A 152 -16.44 5.68 19.70
N SER A 153 -16.03 6.76 20.40
CA SER A 153 -16.60 7.12 21.70
C SER A 153 -18.09 7.41 21.57
N LEU A 154 -18.90 6.83 22.45
CA LEU A 154 -20.34 7.09 22.53
C LEU A 154 -20.67 8.57 22.89
N ASP A 155 -19.72 9.29 23.49
CA ASP A 155 -19.87 10.70 23.85
C ASP A 155 -19.63 11.67 22.68
N SER A 156 -19.04 11.21 21.58
CA SER A 156 -18.80 12.05 20.39
C SER A 156 -20.09 12.44 19.67
N ASP A 157 -21.17 11.67 19.82
CA ASP A 157 -22.46 11.99 19.19
C ASP A 157 -23.26 13.06 19.96
N LYS A 158 -22.91 13.31 21.24
CA LYS A 158 -23.56 14.38 22.05
C LYS A 158 -22.95 15.76 21.81
N SER A 159 -21.71 15.84 21.33
CA SER A 159 -21.05 17.12 21.02
C SER A 159 -21.37 17.64 19.61
N ALA A 160 -21.70 16.76 18.67
CA ALA A 160 -22.07 17.14 17.31
C ALA A 160 -23.46 17.82 17.23
N ALA A 161 -24.33 17.58 18.20
CA ALA A 161 -25.66 18.22 18.28
C ALA A 161 -25.64 19.66 18.84
N LYS A 162 -24.48 20.17 19.29
CA LYS A 162 -24.34 21.52 19.91
C LYS A 162 -23.43 22.48 19.17
N ALA A 163 -22.82 22.07 18.05
CA ALA A 163 -21.98 22.93 17.21
C ALA A 163 -22.54 22.93 15.79
N GLY A 164 -23.65 23.57 15.61
CA GLY A 164 -23.96 24.17 14.32
C GLY A 164 -22.99 25.33 14.11
N ASP A 165 -22.40 25.37 12.91
CA ASP A 165 -21.56 26.42 12.38
C ASP A 165 -20.11 26.51 12.91
N THR A 166 -19.19 25.94 12.17
CA THR A 166 -17.98 26.52 11.57
C THR A 166 -17.01 25.46 11.09
N ALA A 167 -16.72 25.54 9.78
CA ALA A 167 -15.47 25.21 9.07
C ALA A 167 -14.90 23.79 9.13
N GLU A 168 -14.94 23.15 7.95
CA GLU A 168 -13.99 22.18 7.41
C GLU A 168 -12.57 22.33 7.93
N VAL A 169 -12.04 21.27 8.53
CA VAL A 169 -10.63 20.90 8.36
C VAL A 169 -10.60 19.38 8.27
N ALA A 170 -10.23 18.88 7.10
CA ALA A 170 -9.89 17.50 6.88
C ALA A 170 -8.63 17.17 7.68
N ALA A 171 -8.72 16.21 8.60
CA ALA A 171 -7.58 15.52 9.14
C ALA A 171 -7.64 14.08 8.60
N ASN A 172 -6.75 13.81 7.67
CA ASN A 172 -6.52 12.50 7.13
C ASN A 172 -5.46 11.85 8.02
N ASP A 173 -5.86 11.04 8.98
CA ASP A 173 -4.94 10.20 9.74
C ASP A 173 -4.80 8.87 9.02
N ASN A 174 -3.91 8.84 8.03
CA ASN A 174 -3.39 7.60 7.45
C ASN A 174 -2.07 7.23 8.13
N ASN A 175 -2.14 6.51 9.22
CA ASN A 175 -1.01 5.74 9.69
C ASN A 175 -1.11 4.35 9.07
N GLY A 176 -0.27 4.13 8.04
CA GLY A 176 -0.28 2.94 7.23
C GLY A 176 0.01 1.66 8.01
N PHE A 177 -0.88 0.78 7.92
CA PHE A 177 -0.83 -0.68 7.79
C PHE A 177 -2.28 -1.12 7.63
N PHE A 178 -2.69 -1.41 6.39
CA PHE A 178 -3.98 -2.02 6.02
C PHE A 178 -5.25 -1.24 6.38
N THR A 179 -5.68 -0.35 5.50
CA THR A 179 -7.07 0.10 5.51
C THR A 179 -7.96 -0.89 4.74
N PRO A 180 -8.99 -1.48 5.35
CA PRO A 180 -10.01 -2.20 4.60
C PRO A 180 -10.81 -1.24 3.74
N ASN A 181 -10.98 -1.54 2.47
CA ASN A 181 -11.88 -0.83 1.59
C ASN A 181 -13.32 -1.01 2.12
N GLU A 182 -13.85 0.02 2.81
CA GLU A 182 -15.26 0.07 3.16
C GLU A 182 -16.06 0.44 1.91
N LYS A 183 -16.50 -0.56 1.16
CA LYS A 183 -17.71 -0.48 0.33
C LYS A 183 -18.15 -1.88 -0.06
N ILE A 184 -18.98 -2.49 0.78
CA ILE A 184 -19.95 -3.47 0.33
C ILE A 184 -21.29 -3.04 0.88
N ASN A 185 -22.15 -2.55 -0.01
CA ASN A 185 -23.59 -2.58 0.16
C ASN A 185 -24.10 -3.94 -0.27
#